data_43aa7758aa96974951bd149d36090b8a
#
_entry.id   43aa7758aa96974951bd149d36090b8a
#
_cell.length_a   1.000
_cell.length_b   1.000
_cell.length_c   1.000
_cell.angle_alpha   90.00
_cell.angle_beta   90.00
_cell.angle_gamma   90.00
#
_symmetry.space_group_name_H-M   'P 1'
#
loop_
_entity.id
_entity.type
_entity.pdbx_description
1 polymer ?
#
loop_
_entity_poly.entity_id
_entity_poly.type
_entity_poly.pdbx_seq_one_letter_code
_entity_poly.pdbx_strand_id
1 'polypeptide(L)'
;MLTESLSGFQKAHADLVSLHFMPNYLTRKQKAVNKVAIISGGGAGHEPLHAGFIGKGMLDAACPGQVFTSPTPDQIIAAAEAVHADKGGLLIVKNYAGDVMNFEMAAEMLPFENATVLTSDDCAVINSTFTDGRRGVAGTVIVEKCVGSIAETGADLASCKALGDKINAQTASIGVAFTSCTVPAAGKPTFEISAFDIEMGVGIHGEPGR
;
A
#
# COMPACT_ATOMS: atom_id res chain seq x y z
N MET A 1 -0.23 -12.67 16.19
CA MET A 1 -0.79 -11.31 16.02
C MET A 1 -1.17 -11.01 14.56
N LEU A 2 -0.23 -10.83 13.58
CA LEU A 2 -0.60 -10.50 12.18
C LEU A 2 -1.57 -11.54 11.58
N THR A 3 -1.24 -12.83 11.63
CA THR A 3 -2.07 -13.91 11.10
C THR A 3 -3.48 -13.94 11.70
N GLU A 4 -3.60 -13.67 12.99
CA GLU A 4 -4.89 -13.61 13.70
C GLU A 4 -5.70 -12.38 13.25
N SER A 5 -5.04 -11.22 13.13
CA SER A 5 -5.64 -9.99 12.61
C SER A 5 -6.19 -10.18 11.19
N LEU A 6 -5.38 -10.71 10.28
CA LEU A 6 -5.79 -11.01 8.91
C LEU A 6 -6.92 -12.05 8.84
N SER A 7 -6.87 -13.07 9.70
CA SER A 7 -7.96 -14.07 9.79
C SER A 7 -9.25 -13.45 10.29
N GLY A 8 -9.18 -12.55 11.26
CA GLY A 8 -10.32 -11.78 11.74
C GLY A 8 -10.92 -10.88 10.66
N PHE A 9 -10.05 -10.14 9.98
CA PHE A 9 -10.44 -9.27 8.86
C PHE A 9 -11.14 -10.06 7.73
N GLN A 10 -10.54 -11.18 7.31
CA GLN A 10 -11.14 -12.03 6.27
C GLN A 10 -12.49 -12.62 6.69
N LYS A 11 -12.65 -13.00 7.97
CA LYS A 11 -13.95 -13.49 8.48
C LYS A 11 -15.02 -12.40 8.49
N ALA A 12 -14.64 -11.17 8.85
CA ALA A 12 -15.56 -10.03 8.85
C ALA A 12 -15.97 -9.60 7.44
N HIS A 13 -15.14 -9.86 6.42
CA HIS A 13 -15.32 -9.46 5.03
C HIS A 13 -15.26 -10.63 4.06
N ALA A 14 -15.79 -11.80 4.47
CA ALA A 14 -15.68 -13.06 3.71
C ALA A 14 -16.39 -13.04 2.34
N ASP A 15 -17.29 -12.12 2.12
CA ASP A 15 -17.96 -11.84 0.85
C ASP A 15 -17.11 -11.00 -0.11
N LEU A 16 -16.15 -10.22 0.40
CA LEU A 16 -15.33 -9.29 -0.36
C LEU A 16 -13.91 -9.78 -0.63
N VAL A 17 -13.28 -10.44 0.37
CA VAL A 17 -11.86 -10.80 0.31
C VAL A 17 -11.60 -12.28 0.58
N SER A 18 -10.50 -12.77 0.02
CA SER A 18 -9.91 -14.08 0.30
C SER A 18 -8.50 -13.87 0.87
N LEU A 19 -8.20 -14.54 1.97
CA LEU A 19 -6.88 -14.55 2.59
C LEU A 19 -6.11 -15.79 2.15
N HIS A 20 -4.86 -15.61 1.80
CA HIS A 20 -3.90 -16.64 1.45
C HIS A 20 -2.76 -16.65 2.46
N PHE A 21 -2.18 -17.84 2.70
CA PHE A 21 -1.07 -18.02 3.63
C PHE A 21 0.14 -18.65 2.94
N MET A 22 1.31 -18.33 3.44
CA MET A 22 2.60 -18.85 2.98
C MET A 22 2.88 -18.66 1.48
N PRO A 23 3.07 -17.41 1.04
CA PRO A 23 3.11 -16.17 1.83
C PRO A 23 1.73 -15.57 2.10
N ASN A 24 1.67 -14.61 3.05
CA ASN A 24 0.41 -13.94 3.41
C ASN A 24 0.07 -12.85 2.41
N TYR A 25 -1.07 -12.95 1.74
CA TYR A 25 -1.66 -11.88 0.93
C TYR A 25 -3.18 -12.01 0.89
N LEU A 26 -3.85 -10.94 0.52
CA LEU A 26 -5.29 -10.94 0.32
C LEU A 26 -5.62 -10.58 -1.13
N THR A 27 -6.70 -11.17 -1.62
CA THR A 27 -7.25 -10.87 -2.95
C THR A 27 -8.72 -10.55 -2.85
N ARG A 28 -9.26 -9.83 -3.84
CA ARG A 28 -10.71 -9.70 -3.95
C ARG A 28 -11.35 -11.08 -4.17
N LYS A 29 -12.52 -11.29 -3.55
CA LYS A 29 -13.25 -12.57 -3.63
C LYS A 29 -13.65 -12.93 -5.06
N GLN A 30 -14.15 -11.95 -5.78
CA GLN A 30 -14.52 -12.11 -7.18
C GLN A 30 -13.34 -11.65 -8.05
N LYS A 31 -12.59 -12.62 -8.58
CA LYS A 31 -11.49 -12.31 -9.50
C LYS A 31 -12.02 -11.50 -10.70
N ALA A 32 -11.37 -10.39 -10.97
CA ALA A 32 -11.64 -9.61 -12.15
C ALA A 32 -11.07 -10.30 -13.40
N VAL A 33 -11.71 -10.09 -14.53
CA VAL A 33 -11.28 -10.59 -15.82
C VAL A 33 -11.13 -9.43 -16.80
N ASN A 34 -10.21 -9.55 -17.75
CA ASN A 34 -10.04 -8.60 -18.84
C ASN A 34 -9.80 -7.15 -18.39
N LYS A 35 -8.99 -6.97 -17.33
CA LYS A 35 -8.58 -5.66 -16.79
C LYS A 35 -7.13 -5.69 -16.31
N VAL A 36 -6.54 -4.52 -16.11
CA VAL A 36 -5.28 -4.36 -15.38
C VAL A 36 -5.51 -4.74 -13.93
N ALA A 37 -4.70 -5.66 -13.40
CA ALA A 37 -4.71 -6.00 -11.98
C ALA A 37 -4.04 -4.89 -11.16
N ILE A 38 -4.68 -4.44 -10.08
CA ILE A 38 -4.17 -3.38 -9.22
C ILE A 38 -3.71 -4.00 -7.90
N ILE A 39 -2.41 -3.89 -7.62
CA ILE A 39 -1.77 -4.51 -6.46
C ILE A 39 -1.07 -3.43 -5.63
N SER A 40 -1.19 -3.50 -4.32
CA SER A 40 -0.44 -2.67 -3.40
C SER A 40 -0.02 -3.45 -2.15
N GLY A 41 0.80 -2.85 -1.32
CA GLY A 41 1.24 -3.47 -0.08
C GLY A 41 2.09 -2.52 0.75
N GLY A 42 2.37 -2.96 1.96
CA GLY A 42 3.17 -2.24 2.93
C GLY A 42 3.13 -2.96 4.27
N GLY A 43 3.83 -2.44 5.25
CA GLY A 43 3.81 -3.01 6.60
C GLY A 43 2.40 -3.02 7.21
N ALA A 44 2.09 -4.04 7.99
CA ALA A 44 0.92 -4.01 8.86
C ALA A 44 1.09 -2.93 9.92
N GLY A 45 -0.01 -2.49 10.55
CA GLY A 45 -0.03 -1.37 11.50
C GLY A 45 -0.41 -0.03 10.86
N HIS A 46 -0.63 -0.01 9.56
CA HIS A 46 -1.09 1.15 8.79
C HIS A 46 -2.56 1.02 8.36
N GLU A 47 -3.30 0.08 8.92
CA GLU A 47 -4.69 -0.15 8.55
C GLU A 47 -5.52 1.16 8.55
N PRO A 48 -6.40 1.30 7.55
CA PRO A 48 -6.90 0.30 6.59
C PRO A 48 -6.01 0.01 5.37
N LEU A 49 -4.83 0.62 5.23
CA LEU A 49 -3.87 0.32 4.17
C LEU A 49 -3.27 -1.08 4.36
N HIS A 50 -3.24 -1.95 3.36
CA HIS A 50 -3.87 -1.82 2.06
C HIS A 50 -5.08 -2.76 1.95
N ALA A 51 -5.19 -3.75 2.87
CA ALA A 51 -6.22 -4.79 2.85
C ALA A 51 -7.65 -4.25 2.87
N GLY A 52 -7.89 -3.14 3.58
CA GLY A 52 -9.18 -2.47 3.67
C GLY A 52 -9.66 -1.80 2.37
N PHE A 53 -8.81 -1.75 1.36
CA PHE A 53 -9.11 -1.14 0.06
C PHE A 53 -9.21 -2.16 -1.08
N ILE A 54 -9.30 -3.45 -0.76
CA ILE A 54 -9.55 -4.51 -1.74
C ILE A 54 -11.03 -4.50 -2.14
N GLY A 55 -11.30 -4.42 -3.44
CA GLY A 55 -12.66 -4.50 -3.96
C GLY A 55 -12.81 -3.98 -5.37
N LYS A 56 -14.05 -4.00 -5.85
CA LYS A 56 -14.38 -3.53 -7.20
C LYS A 56 -14.07 -2.04 -7.36
N GLY A 57 -13.28 -1.69 -8.38
CA GLY A 57 -12.85 -0.31 -8.64
C GLY A 57 -11.80 0.22 -7.64
N MET A 58 -11.15 -0.68 -6.92
CA MET A 58 -10.06 -0.45 -5.99
C MET A 58 -8.96 -1.51 -6.23
N LEU A 59 -8.29 -1.98 -5.16
CA LEU A 59 -7.27 -3.03 -5.27
C LEU A 59 -7.86 -4.40 -5.62
N ASP A 60 -7.15 -5.17 -6.43
CA ASP A 60 -7.40 -6.59 -6.66
C ASP A 60 -6.66 -7.47 -5.64
N ALA A 61 -5.47 -7.02 -5.18
CA ALA A 61 -4.71 -7.69 -4.12
C ALA A 61 -3.97 -6.70 -3.22
N ALA A 62 -3.73 -7.13 -1.98
CA ALA A 62 -2.89 -6.43 -1.02
C ALA A 62 -1.91 -7.38 -0.33
N CYS A 63 -0.68 -6.90 -0.12
CA CYS A 63 0.42 -7.63 0.50
C CYS A 63 0.75 -7.01 1.87
N PRO A 64 0.18 -7.48 2.98
CA PRO A 64 0.54 -7.01 4.31
C PRO A 64 1.87 -7.63 4.77
N GLY A 65 2.87 -6.79 4.95
CA GLY A 65 4.13 -7.18 5.58
C GLY A 65 4.00 -7.35 7.09
N GLN A 66 5.10 -7.60 7.78
CA GLN A 66 5.14 -7.57 9.25
C GLN A 66 4.86 -6.15 9.75
N VAL A 67 4.63 -5.99 11.07
CA VAL A 67 4.32 -4.67 11.65
C VAL A 67 5.42 -3.67 11.29
N PHE A 68 5.06 -2.60 10.60
CA PHE A 68 5.92 -1.54 10.08
C PHE A 68 7.10 -2.04 9.21
N THR A 69 6.92 -3.17 8.55
CA THR A 69 7.96 -3.79 7.70
C THR A 69 7.37 -4.11 6.33
N SER A 70 8.08 -3.74 5.28
CA SER A 70 7.67 -3.97 3.88
C SER A 70 7.37 -5.45 3.59
N PRO A 71 6.41 -5.75 2.71
CA PRO A 71 6.18 -7.11 2.24
C PRO A 71 7.41 -7.63 1.49
N THR A 72 7.60 -8.94 1.48
CA THR A 72 8.70 -9.57 0.76
C THR A 72 8.38 -9.73 -0.74
N PRO A 73 9.39 -9.79 -1.64
CA PRO A 73 9.16 -9.94 -3.07
C PRO A 73 8.31 -11.16 -3.45
N ASP A 74 8.53 -12.31 -2.81
CA ASP A 74 7.74 -13.52 -3.03
C ASP A 74 6.26 -13.35 -2.66
N GLN A 75 5.97 -12.56 -1.64
CA GLN A 75 4.62 -12.16 -1.24
C GLN A 75 3.92 -11.34 -2.33
N ILE A 76 4.64 -10.36 -2.89
CA ILE A 76 4.15 -9.48 -3.94
C ILE A 76 3.91 -10.27 -5.24
N ILE A 77 4.86 -11.14 -5.61
CA ILE A 77 4.76 -12.01 -6.80
C ILE A 77 3.53 -12.91 -6.68
N ALA A 78 3.40 -13.63 -5.57
CA ALA A 78 2.27 -14.54 -5.35
C ALA A 78 0.91 -13.82 -5.43
N ALA A 79 0.82 -12.62 -4.85
CA ALA A 79 -0.40 -11.82 -4.92
C ALA A 79 -0.70 -11.35 -6.35
N ALA A 80 0.31 -10.86 -7.07
CA ALA A 80 0.17 -10.37 -8.44
C ALA A 80 -0.24 -11.49 -9.41
N GLU A 81 0.39 -12.67 -9.33
CA GLU A 81 0.03 -13.84 -10.12
C GLU A 81 -1.39 -14.34 -9.83
N ALA A 82 -1.82 -14.31 -8.55
CA ALA A 82 -3.16 -14.74 -8.16
C ALA A 82 -4.27 -13.89 -8.79
N VAL A 83 -4.02 -12.59 -9.03
CA VAL A 83 -5.03 -11.65 -9.55
C VAL A 83 -4.78 -11.24 -11.00
N HIS A 84 -3.65 -11.64 -11.61
CA HIS A 84 -3.34 -11.32 -13.00
C HIS A 84 -4.48 -11.71 -13.94
N ALA A 85 -4.82 -10.81 -14.85
CA ALA A 85 -5.92 -10.95 -15.81
C ALA A 85 -5.57 -10.23 -17.12
N ASP A 86 -4.87 -10.89 -18.01
CA ASP A 86 -4.60 -10.60 -19.45
C ASP A 86 -4.12 -9.18 -19.86
N LYS A 87 -4.37 -8.15 -19.05
CA LYS A 87 -3.99 -6.74 -19.34
C LYS A 87 -2.83 -6.23 -18.50
N GLY A 88 -2.05 -7.14 -17.90
CA GLY A 88 -0.92 -6.78 -17.07
C GLY A 88 -1.29 -6.40 -15.64
N GLY A 89 -0.28 -5.95 -14.88
CA GLY A 89 -0.41 -5.56 -13.49
C GLY A 89 0.13 -4.16 -13.21
N LEU A 90 -0.56 -3.39 -12.38
CA LEU A 90 -0.07 -2.12 -11.86
C LEU A 90 0.20 -2.23 -10.37
N LEU A 91 1.45 -1.97 -9.99
CA LEU A 91 1.92 -1.95 -8.61
C LEU A 91 1.84 -0.52 -8.09
N ILE A 92 1.06 -0.29 -7.03
CA ILE A 92 1.00 1.00 -6.34
C ILE A 92 1.86 0.90 -5.09
N VAL A 93 2.93 1.68 -5.03
CA VAL A 93 3.99 1.56 -4.04
C VAL A 93 4.15 2.86 -3.28
N LYS A 94 4.14 2.81 -1.96
CA LYS A 94 4.49 3.96 -1.13
C LYS A 94 6.00 4.19 -1.17
N ASN A 95 6.41 5.44 -1.28
CA ASN A 95 7.82 5.81 -1.32
C ASN A 95 8.49 5.63 0.05
N TYR A 96 8.94 4.41 0.31
CA TYR A 96 9.83 4.00 1.40
C TYR A 96 10.86 3.03 0.82
N ALA A 97 12.12 3.16 1.22
CA ALA A 97 13.22 2.40 0.62
C ALA A 97 13.00 0.89 0.58
N GLY A 98 12.45 0.30 1.64
CA GLY A 98 12.13 -1.12 1.70
C GLY A 98 10.99 -1.53 0.74
N ASP A 99 9.91 -0.74 0.69
CA ASP A 99 8.80 -0.98 -0.24
C ASP A 99 9.29 -0.87 -1.69
N VAL A 100 9.98 0.22 -2.03
CA VAL A 100 10.53 0.45 -3.37
C VAL A 100 11.39 -0.73 -3.82
N MET A 101 12.40 -1.09 -3.03
CA MET A 101 13.31 -2.19 -3.35
C MET A 101 12.59 -3.53 -3.55
N ASN A 102 11.68 -3.89 -2.64
CA ASN A 102 11.00 -5.18 -2.71
C ASN A 102 9.98 -5.25 -3.86
N PHE A 103 9.29 -4.16 -4.15
CA PHE A 103 8.36 -4.09 -5.29
C PHE A 103 9.11 -4.04 -6.63
N GLU A 104 10.25 -3.35 -6.74
CA GLU A 104 11.10 -3.37 -7.93
C GLU A 104 11.60 -4.79 -8.22
N MET A 105 12.13 -5.47 -7.20
CA MET A 105 12.57 -6.86 -7.33
C MET A 105 11.42 -7.79 -7.76
N ALA A 106 10.23 -7.62 -7.20
CA ALA A 106 9.06 -8.39 -7.60
C ALA A 106 8.66 -8.08 -9.05
N ALA A 107 8.64 -6.79 -9.45
CA ALA A 107 8.29 -6.36 -10.81
C ALA A 107 9.20 -6.97 -11.88
N GLU A 108 10.51 -7.06 -11.62
CA GLU A 108 11.47 -7.70 -12.52
C GLU A 108 11.24 -9.21 -12.68
N MET A 109 10.67 -9.86 -11.65
CA MET A 109 10.43 -11.30 -11.65
C MET A 109 9.04 -11.71 -12.15
N LEU A 110 8.10 -10.78 -12.29
CA LEU A 110 6.75 -11.08 -12.77
C LEU A 110 6.77 -11.54 -14.23
N PRO A 111 6.07 -12.63 -14.59
CA PRO A 111 6.08 -13.21 -15.94
C PRO A 111 5.14 -12.48 -16.93
N PHE A 112 4.61 -11.32 -16.58
CA PHE A 112 3.68 -10.54 -17.39
C PHE A 112 4.01 -9.04 -17.35
N GLU A 113 3.48 -8.30 -18.31
CA GLU A 113 3.66 -6.85 -18.39
C GLU A 113 3.17 -6.16 -17.12
N ASN A 114 4.03 -5.34 -16.54
CA ASN A 114 3.69 -4.61 -15.33
C ASN A 114 4.26 -3.19 -15.35
N ALA A 115 3.69 -2.34 -14.50
CA ALA A 115 4.17 -0.98 -14.30
C ALA A 115 4.00 -0.59 -12.81
N THR A 116 4.73 0.42 -12.38
CA THR A 116 4.70 0.91 -10.99
C THR A 116 4.29 2.37 -10.94
N VAL A 117 3.41 2.71 -10.02
CA VAL A 117 3.13 4.08 -9.57
C VAL A 117 3.71 4.25 -8.18
N LEU A 118 4.69 5.13 -8.04
CA LEU A 118 5.31 5.47 -6.77
C LEU A 118 4.57 6.64 -6.13
N THR A 119 3.95 6.45 -4.97
CA THR A 119 3.22 7.51 -4.27
C THR A 119 4.15 8.27 -3.32
N SER A 120 4.09 9.61 -3.37
CA SER A 120 5.00 10.53 -2.68
C SER A 120 4.30 11.83 -2.30
N ASP A 121 3.18 11.72 -1.61
CA ASP A 121 2.23 12.80 -1.35
C ASP A 121 2.53 13.64 -0.09
N ASP A 122 3.37 13.14 0.83
CA ASP A 122 3.67 13.86 2.07
C ASP A 122 4.46 15.15 1.80
N CYS A 123 3.84 16.29 2.10
CA CYS A 123 4.46 17.60 1.91
C CYS A 123 5.12 18.16 3.18
N ALA A 124 5.11 17.43 4.31
CA ALA A 124 5.69 17.88 5.57
C ALA A 124 7.21 17.96 5.50
N VAL A 125 7.84 16.97 4.90
CA VAL A 125 9.30 16.90 4.69
C VAL A 125 9.63 16.57 3.25
N ILE A 126 10.68 17.20 2.71
CA ILE A 126 11.11 16.97 1.33
C ILE A 126 11.87 15.65 1.21
N ASN A 127 12.71 15.35 2.20
CA ASN A 127 13.46 14.10 2.33
C ASN A 127 13.32 13.57 3.75
N SER A 128 13.10 12.28 3.89
CA SER A 128 13.01 11.58 5.16
C SER A 128 14.26 10.70 5.38
N THR A 129 14.43 10.19 6.58
CA THR A 129 15.50 9.23 6.90
C THR A 129 15.38 7.92 6.11
N PHE A 130 14.18 7.55 5.69
CA PHE A 130 13.86 6.25 5.06
C PHE A 130 13.37 6.38 3.61
N THR A 131 13.43 7.59 3.03
CA THR A 131 12.98 7.85 1.66
C THR A 131 13.94 8.79 0.95
N ASP A 132 14.11 8.57 -0.35
CA ASP A 132 14.59 9.58 -1.26
C ASP A 132 13.38 10.35 -1.80
N GLY A 133 13.28 11.64 -1.49
CA GLY A 133 12.10 12.43 -1.77
C GLY A 133 11.00 12.34 -0.70
N ARG A 134 9.77 12.72 -1.08
CA ARG A 134 8.61 12.73 -0.17
C ARG A 134 8.14 11.32 0.17
N ARG A 135 7.66 11.13 1.39
CA ARG A 135 7.02 9.87 1.82
C ARG A 135 5.68 9.67 1.12
N GLY A 136 5.32 8.39 0.86
CA GLY A 136 3.99 8.00 0.42
C GLY A 136 3.11 7.71 1.64
N VAL A 137 1.98 8.41 1.76
CA VAL A 137 1.04 8.26 2.88
C VAL A 137 -0.41 8.22 2.37
N ALA A 138 -1.32 9.03 2.89
CA ALA A 138 -2.75 8.96 2.61
C ALA A 138 -3.14 9.19 1.14
N GLY A 139 -2.35 9.93 0.37
CA GLY A 139 -2.56 10.13 -1.07
C GLY A 139 -2.57 8.84 -1.88
N THR A 140 -1.93 7.80 -1.36
CA THR A 140 -1.97 6.45 -1.95
C THR A 140 -3.40 5.95 -2.16
N VAL A 141 -4.31 6.21 -1.22
CA VAL A 141 -5.73 5.80 -1.32
C VAL A 141 -6.44 6.48 -2.50
N ILE A 142 -6.08 7.74 -2.78
CA ILE A 142 -6.65 8.48 -3.93
C ILE A 142 -6.17 7.86 -5.24
N VAL A 143 -4.89 7.49 -5.32
CA VAL A 143 -4.31 6.77 -6.47
C VAL A 143 -5.01 5.42 -6.65
N GLU A 144 -5.09 4.61 -5.59
CA GLU A 144 -5.78 3.30 -5.60
C GLU A 144 -7.22 3.42 -6.11
N LYS A 145 -7.96 4.42 -5.62
CA LYS A 145 -9.37 4.64 -6.01
C LYS A 145 -9.53 5.03 -7.46
N CYS A 146 -8.77 6.01 -7.92
CA CYS A 146 -8.92 6.54 -9.27
C CYS A 146 -8.42 5.53 -10.32
N VAL A 147 -7.25 4.95 -10.09
CA VAL A 147 -6.66 3.94 -10.99
C VAL A 147 -7.49 2.66 -10.99
N GLY A 148 -7.91 2.18 -9.82
CA GLY A 148 -8.80 1.02 -9.71
C GLY A 148 -10.12 1.22 -10.47
N SER A 149 -10.67 2.45 -10.42
CA SER A 149 -11.90 2.78 -11.14
C SER A 149 -11.74 2.68 -12.66
N ILE A 150 -10.70 3.27 -13.26
CA ILE A 150 -10.51 3.19 -14.72
C ILE A 150 -10.09 1.78 -15.17
N ALA A 151 -9.28 1.09 -14.36
CA ALA A 151 -8.94 -0.31 -14.63
C ALA A 151 -10.20 -1.19 -14.70
N GLU A 152 -11.15 -0.99 -13.79
CA GLU A 152 -12.43 -1.72 -13.79
C GLU A 152 -13.29 -1.44 -15.03
N THR A 153 -13.13 -0.29 -15.68
CA THR A 153 -13.80 0.02 -16.97
C THR A 153 -13.05 -0.50 -18.19
N GLY A 154 -11.90 -1.16 -17.99
CA GLY A 154 -11.14 -1.82 -19.04
C GLY A 154 -10.02 -0.98 -19.66
N ALA A 155 -9.59 0.11 -19.00
CA ALA A 155 -8.41 0.87 -19.42
C ALA A 155 -7.17 -0.02 -19.51
N ASP A 156 -6.25 0.32 -20.41
CA ASP A 156 -4.97 -0.37 -20.55
C ASP A 156 -3.95 0.04 -19.48
N LEU A 157 -2.85 -0.70 -19.39
CA LEU A 157 -1.82 -0.50 -18.39
C LEU A 157 -1.17 0.89 -18.48
N ALA A 158 -0.91 1.37 -19.69
CA ALA A 158 -0.30 2.70 -19.91
C ALA A 158 -1.23 3.82 -19.42
N SER A 159 -2.52 3.73 -19.69
CA SER A 159 -3.53 4.69 -19.23
C SER A 159 -3.67 4.67 -17.70
N CYS A 160 -3.67 3.48 -17.09
CA CYS A 160 -3.72 3.32 -15.64
C CYS A 160 -2.48 3.95 -14.98
N LYS A 161 -1.29 3.66 -15.49
CA LYS A 161 -0.02 4.25 -15.03
C LYS A 161 -0.02 5.76 -15.15
N ALA A 162 -0.36 6.30 -16.32
CA ALA A 162 -0.36 7.75 -16.58
C ALA A 162 -1.33 8.50 -15.65
N LEU A 163 -2.51 7.92 -15.38
CA LEU A 163 -3.45 8.49 -14.42
C LEU A 163 -2.88 8.47 -13.00
N GLY A 164 -2.29 7.36 -12.58
CA GLY A 164 -1.67 7.23 -11.25
C GLY A 164 -0.57 8.27 -11.03
N ASP A 165 0.35 8.41 -11.98
CA ASP A 165 1.43 9.39 -11.93
C ASP A 165 0.89 10.83 -11.87
N LYS A 166 -0.13 11.14 -12.68
CA LYS A 166 -0.78 12.45 -12.69
C LYS A 166 -1.42 12.78 -11.33
N ILE A 167 -2.12 11.82 -10.73
CA ILE A 167 -2.76 12.01 -9.42
C ILE A 167 -1.69 12.21 -8.36
N ASN A 168 -0.66 11.35 -8.32
CA ASN A 168 0.43 11.50 -7.36
C ASN A 168 1.10 12.88 -7.46
N ALA A 169 1.35 13.37 -8.67
CA ALA A 169 1.96 14.68 -8.89
C ALA A 169 1.08 15.86 -8.42
N GLN A 170 -0.23 15.67 -8.28
CA GLN A 170 -1.20 16.69 -7.87
C GLN A 170 -1.77 16.49 -6.47
N THR A 171 -1.29 15.47 -5.74
CA THR A 171 -1.74 15.16 -4.39
C THR A 171 -0.70 15.61 -3.37
N ALA A 172 -1.17 16.23 -2.31
CA ALA A 172 -0.36 16.56 -1.15
C ALA A 172 -1.10 16.20 0.13
N SER A 173 -0.39 15.63 1.08
CA SER A 173 -0.90 15.32 2.42
C SER A 173 0.05 15.82 3.49
N ILE A 174 -0.45 15.95 4.70
CA ILE A 174 0.33 16.23 5.90
C ILE A 174 -0.25 15.47 7.07
N GLY A 175 0.59 14.74 7.80
CA GLY A 175 0.19 14.02 9.01
C GLY A 175 0.17 14.93 10.23
N VAL A 176 -0.78 14.69 11.12
CA VAL A 176 -0.82 15.31 12.44
C VAL A 176 -1.07 14.22 13.47
N ALA A 177 -0.26 14.16 14.52
CA ALA A 177 -0.45 13.22 15.61
C ALA A 177 -0.74 13.94 16.94
N PHE A 178 -1.69 13.41 17.68
CA PHE A 178 -2.01 13.85 19.04
C PHE A 178 -1.36 12.96 20.10
N THR A 179 -0.96 11.76 19.71
CA THR A 179 -0.22 10.79 20.52
C THR A 179 0.76 10.04 19.65
N SER A 180 1.80 9.45 20.24
CA SER A 180 2.65 8.50 19.54
C SER A 180 2.00 7.11 19.48
N CYS A 181 2.43 6.27 18.54
CA CYS A 181 2.10 4.86 18.53
C CYS A 181 3.14 4.05 19.33
N THR A 182 2.73 2.85 19.75
CA THR A 182 3.62 1.88 20.38
C THR A 182 3.65 0.62 19.53
N VAL A 183 4.76 0.37 18.84
CA VAL A 183 4.95 -0.88 18.10
C VAL A 183 5.06 -2.03 19.11
N PRO A 184 4.26 -3.10 19.00
CA PRO A 184 4.25 -4.18 20.00
C PRO A 184 5.63 -4.78 20.31
N ALA A 185 6.46 -4.95 19.27
CA ALA A 185 7.83 -5.48 19.45
C ALA A 185 8.77 -4.51 20.18
N ALA A 186 8.54 -3.20 20.08
CA ALA A 186 9.37 -2.18 20.75
C ALA A 186 8.94 -1.95 22.21
N GLY A 187 7.66 -2.17 22.53
CA GLY A 187 7.09 -2.04 23.87
C GLY A 187 7.13 -0.63 24.47
N LYS A 188 7.51 0.38 23.67
CA LYS A 188 7.58 1.79 24.08
C LYS A 188 7.10 2.71 22.94
N PRO A 189 6.64 3.94 23.28
CA PRO A 189 6.26 4.95 22.31
C PRO A 189 7.38 5.25 21.31
N THR A 190 7.02 5.57 20.06
CA THR A 190 8.00 5.94 19.02
C THR A 190 8.60 7.32 19.24
N PHE A 191 7.85 8.22 19.89
CA PHE A 191 8.29 9.54 20.35
C PHE A 191 7.48 9.96 21.59
N GLU A 192 7.93 10.98 22.29
CA GLU A 192 7.21 11.59 23.43
C GLU A 192 6.57 12.91 22.99
N ILE A 193 5.36 13.15 23.43
CA ILE A 193 4.58 14.37 23.16
C ILE A 193 3.81 14.78 24.41
N SER A 194 3.75 16.07 24.72
CA SER A 194 3.01 16.58 25.86
C SER A 194 1.50 16.50 25.60
N ALA A 195 0.70 16.45 26.67
CA ALA A 195 -0.76 16.29 26.57
C ALA A 195 -1.49 17.43 25.82
N PHE A 196 -0.85 18.58 25.67
CA PHE A 196 -1.40 19.77 25.00
C PHE A 196 -0.71 20.12 23.70
N ASP A 197 0.24 19.29 23.25
CA ASP A 197 0.97 19.50 22.02
C ASP A 197 0.43 18.59 20.89
N ILE A 198 0.78 18.93 19.67
CA ILE A 198 0.58 18.11 18.47
C ILE A 198 1.91 17.99 17.73
N GLU A 199 2.15 16.83 17.15
CA GLU A 199 3.28 16.63 16.23
C GLU A 199 2.77 16.81 14.79
N MET A 200 3.34 17.80 14.09
CA MET A 200 2.96 18.11 12.71
C MET A 200 3.98 17.55 11.74
N GLY A 201 3.49 16.80 10.75
CA GLY A 201 4.34 16.20 9.72
C GLY A 201 5.02 14.91 10.16
N VAL A 202 4.52 14.29 11.24
CA VAL A 202 5.02 12.97 11.65
C VAL A 202 4.79 11.93 10.56
N GLY A 203 5.79 11.07 10.34
CA GLY A 203 5.67 9.93 9.42
C GLY A 203 4.89 8.77 10.02
N ILE A 204 4.42 7.86 9.16
CA ILE A 204 3.58 6.72 9.58
C ILE A 204 4.32 5.70 10.44
N HIS A 205 5.64 5.72 10.47
CA HIS A 205 6.47 4.90 11.38
C HIS A 205 6.95 5.68 12.61
N GLY A 206 6.44 6.90 12.83
CA GLY A 206 6.90 7.79 13.89
C GLY A 206 8.16 8.58 13.55
N GLU A 207 8.48 8.72 12.26
CA GLU A 207 9.57 9.60 11.83
C GLU A 207 9.24 11.05 12.18
N PRO A 208 10.23 11.84 12.65
CA PRO A 208 9.98 13.21 13.07
C PRO A 208 9.41 14.07 11.95
N GLY A 209 8.51 14.98 12.29
CA GLY A 209 7.94 16.00 11.43
C GLY A 209 8.80 17.27 11.39
N ARG A 210 8.14 18.43 11.51
CA ARG A 210 8.74 19.76 11.56
C ARG A 210 8.66 20.37 12.96
#